data_53b50046fd26649a0d0bc2a75ab4aa6a
#
_entry.id   53b50046fd26649a0d0bc2a75ab4aa6a
#
_cell.length_a   1.000
_cell.length_b   1.000
_cell.length_c   1.000
_cell.angle_alpha   90.00
_cell.angle_beta   90.00
_cell.angle_gamma   90.00
#
_symmetry.space_group_name_H-M   'P 1'
#
loop_
_entity.id
_entity.type
_entity.pdbx_description
1 polymer ?
#
loop_
_entity_poly.entity_id
_entity_poly.type
_entity_poly.pdbx_seq_one_letter_code
_entity_poly.pdbx_strand_id
1 'polypeptide(L)'
;MKQLLVAILAFAGLSAGLVNAEETNVPEFAAVFQISTEDEAGVAAAFASFAASDCRKGMPTAMRVMRETWNGDEDVTHSVIWNFADAKSMMESFGAISQCRAWANTSAALSERADMKSQQLMRTLAAGGDYTQDTAYAIWQMAISDEAAYVAAYKKLMDAQVKNGQVNGAWGLWRVQGGANADITHLAFAGAANMEALLANGSPSKAFIAFQKKVAGIRTIHRTNINSVLADL
;
A
#
# COMPACT_ATOMS: atom_id res chain seq x y z
N MET A 1 14.77 36.21 63.03
CA MET A 1 13.64 35.48 62.49
C MET A 1 13.26 36.19 61.19
N LYS A 2 13.67 35.64 60.05
CA LYS A 2 13.39 36.16 58.68
C LYS A 2 12.28 35.34 58.09
N GLN A 3 11.16 35.98 57.84
CA GLN A 3 10.02 35.35 57.12
C GLN A 3 10.32 35.36 55.63
N LEU A 4 10.25 34.18 55.01
CA LEU A 4 10.41 33.99 53.57
C LEU A 4 9.01 34.01 52.94
N LEU A 5 8.72 35.05 52.15
CA LEU A 5 7.50 35.10 51.32
C LEU A 5 7.73 34.24 50.06
N VAL A 6 6.90 33.22 49.90
CA VAL A 6 6.83 32.44 48.70
C VAL A 6 5.74 33.04 47.78
N ALA A 7 6.14 33.63 46.68
CA ALA A 7 5.23 34.08 45.64
C ALA A 7 4.84 32.90 44.73
N ILE A 8 3.57 32.54 44.74
CA ILE A 8 3.00 31.54 43.80
C ILE A 8 2.63 32.27 42.53
N LEU A 9 3.42 32.05 41.48
CA LEU A 9 3.07 32.44 40.09
C LEU A 9 2.09 31.41 39.53
N ALA A 10 0.84 31.83 39.36
CA ALA A 10 -0.16 31.07 38.64
C ALA A 10 0.12 31.16 37.14
N PHE A 11 0.61 30.08 36.53
CA PHE A 11 0.66 29.91 35.08
C PHE A 11 -0.75 29.58 34.58
N ALA A 12 -1.42 30.52 33.96
CA ALA A 12 -2.60 30.28 33.16
C ALA A 12 -2.16 29.54 31.89
N GLY A 13 -2.32 28.22 31.85
CA GLY A 13 -2.08 27.41 30.68
C GLY A 13 -3.11 27.72 29.60
N LEU A 14 -2.67 28.34 28.49
CA LEU A 14 -3.40 28.24 27.23
C LEU A 14 -3.34 26.77 26.79
N SER A 15 -4.45 26.06 26.96
CA SER A 15 -4.70 24.80 26.27
C SER A 15 -4.94 25.11 24.79
N ALA A 16 -3.84 25.19 24.01
CA ALA A 16 -3.95 25.02 22.58
C ALA A 16 -4.51 23.62 22.33
N GLY A 17 -5.73 23.56 21.83
CA GLY A 17 -6.35 22.32 21.42
C GLY A 17 -5.44 21.67 20.39
N LEU A 18 -4.81 20.55 20.79
CA LEU A 18 -4.23 19.60 19.88
C LEU A 18 -5.40 19.08 19.03
N VAL A 19 -5.52 19.58 17.81
CA VAL A 19 -6.27 18.90 16.77
C VAL A 19 -5.56 17.55 16.66
N ASN A 20 -6.18 16.49 17.20
CA ASN A 20 -5.79 15.13 16.91
C ASN A 20 -5.95 14.97 15.39
N ALA A 21 -4.84 15.10 14.64
CA ALA A 21 -4.76 14.45 13.36
C ALA A 21 -5.07 12.98 13.65
N GLU A 22 -6.16 12.44 13.13
CA GLU A 22 -6.36 11.00 13.04
C GLU A 22 -5.05 10.45 12.52
N GLU A 23 -4.35 9.66 13.33
CA GLU A 23 -3.24 8.85 12.88
C GLU A 23 -3.82 7.94 11.81
N THR A 24 -3.71 8.35 10.56
CA THR A 24 -3.98 7.47 9.43
C THR A 24 -3.00 6.33 9.61
N ASN A 25 -3.53 5.15 9.87
CA ASN A 25 -2.77 3.92 10.16
C ASN A 25 -2.15 3.41 8.84
N VAL A 26 -1.31 4.26 8.24
CA VAL A 26 -0.63 4.00 6.97
C VAL A 26 0.48 3.00 7.24
N PRO A 27 0.46 1.81 6.63
CA PRO A 27 1.52 0.83 6.78
C PRO A 27 2.88 1.41 6.35
N GLU A 28 3.92 1.25 7.18
CA GLU A 28 5.28 1.69 6.81
C GLU A 28 5.88 0.80 5.73
N PHE A 29 5.56 -0.50 5.75
CA PHE A 29 6.06 -1.49 4.81
C PHE A 29 4.93 -2.30 4.18
N ALA A 30 5.21 -2.78 2.96
CA ALA A 30 4.42 -3.81 2.31
C ALA A 30 5.35 -4.86 1.68
N ALA A 31 5.03 -6.15 1.88
CA ALA A 31 5.63 -7.22 1.09
C ALA A 31 4.66 -7.56 -0.07
N VAL A 32 5.18 -7.57 -1.28
CA VAL A 32 4.42 -7.88 -2.49
C VAL A 32 4.99 -9.16 -3.09
N PHE A 33 4.13 -10.17 -3.27
CA PHE A 33 4.46 -11.45 -3.88
C PHE A 33 3.64 -11.56 -5.17
N GLN A 34 4.31 -11.73 -6.29
CA GLN A 34 3.65 -11.89 -7.58
C GLN A 34 3.73 -13.35 -8.03
N ILE A 35 2.62 -13.90 -8.45
CA ILE A 35 2.49 -15.29 -8.88
C ILE A 35 1.83 -15.38 -10.25
N SER A 36 2.13 -16.47 -10.97
CA SER A 36 1.42 -16.89 -12.16
C SER A 36 0.69 -18.18 -11.87
N THR A 37 -0.58 -18.29 -12.26
CA THR A 37 -1.38 -19.50 -12.11
C THR A 37 -2.42 -19.62 -13.21
N GLU A 38 -2.70 -20.85 -13.60
CA GLU A 38 -3.87 -21.23 -14.40
C GLU A 38 -5.04 -21.77 -13.54
N ASP A 39 -4.77 -22.04 -12.22
CA ASP A 39 -5.73 -22.52 -11.24
C ASP A 39 -6.09 -21.44 -10.21
N GLU A 40 -6.74 -20.37 -10.66
CA GLU A 40 -7.18 -19.29 -9.76
C GLU A 40 -8.09 -19.80 -8.63
N ALA A 41 -9.00 -20.75 -8.94
CA ALA A 41 -9.91 -21.27 -7.94
C ALA A 41 -9.16 -22.05 -6.83
N GLY A 42 -8.14 -22.83 -7.19
CA GLY A 42 -7.29 -23.55 -6.23
C GLY A 42 -6.43 -22.59 -5.40
N VAL A 43 -5.91 -21.54 -6.01
CA VAL A 43 -5.17 -20.48 -5.28
C VAL A 43 -6.10 -19.74 -4.31
N ALA A 44 -7.29 -19.34 -4.75
CA ALA A 44 -8.28 -18.68 -3.88
C ALA A 44 -8.71 -19.59 -2.71
N ALA A 45 -8.93 -20.88 -2.95
CA ALA A 45 -9.27 -21.86 -1.91
C ALA A 45 -8.12 -22.03 -0.88
N ALA A 46 -6.87 -22.05 -1.34
CA ALA A 46 -5.72 -22.14 -0.46
C ALA A 46 -5.62 -20.91 0.48
N PHE A 47 -5.79 -19.71 -0.06
CA PHE A 47 -5.81 -18.48 0.74
C PHE A 47 -7.02 -18.41 1.67
N ALA A 48 -8.22 -18.81 1.24
CA ALA A 48 -9.40 -18.86 2.09
C ALA A 48 -9.21 -19.82 3.29
N SER A 49 -8.56 -20.97 3.08
CA SER A 49 -8.21 -21.90 4.15
C SER A 49 -7.23 -21.27 5.16
N PHE A 50 -6.24 -20.51 4.69
CA PHE A 50 -5.34 -19.77 5.56
C PHE A 50 -6.08 -18.67 6.34
N ALA A 51 -6.91 -17.88 5.68
CA ALA A 51 -7.69 -16.80 6.30
C ALA A 51 -8.57 -17.31 7.45
N ALA A 52 -9.15 -18.50 7.32
CA ALA A 52 -9.99 -19.13 8.34
C ALA A 52 -9.20 -19.64 9.56
N SER A 53 -7.88 -19.75 9.47
CA SER A 53 -7.04 -20.34 10.52
C SER A 53 -6.84 -19.42 11.72
N ASP A 54 -6.65 -20.01 12.90
CA ASP A 54 -6.44 -19.26 14.15
C ASP A 54 -5.13 -18.47 14.12
N CYS A 55 -4.08 -19.01 13.50
CA CYS A 55 -2.82 -18.28 13.40
C CYS A 55 -2.94 -17.03 12.49
N ARG A 56 -3.76 -17.07 11.41
CA ARG A 56 -4.02 -15.87 10.59
C ARG A 56 -4.84 -14.83 11.35
N LYS A 57 -5.89 -15.26 12.06
CA LYS A 57 -6.73 -14.37 12.88
C LYS A 57 -5.95 -13.67 14.00
N GLY A 58 -4.90 -14.31 14.49
CA GLY A 58 -4.00 -13.73 15.50
C GLY A 58 -2.96 -12.75 14.96
N MET A 59 -2.85 -12.55 13.64
CA MET A 59 -1.89 -11.62 13.04
C MET A 59 -2.52 -10.22 12.90
N PRO A 60 -1.91 -9.17 13.47
CA PRO A 60 -2.45 -7.81 13.42
C PRO A 60 -2.13 -7.08 12.11
N THR A 61 -2.03 -7.80 11.01
CA THR A 61 -1.60 -7.27 9.70
C THR A 61 -2.63 -7.58 8.63
N ALA A 62 -2.82 -6.66 7.69
CA ALA A 62 -3.72 -6.85 6.56
C ALA A 62 -2.99 -7.55 5.41
N MET A 63 -3.64 -8.56 4.83
CA MET A 63 -3.17 -9.24 3.62
C MET A 63 -4.28 -9.20 2.57
N ARG A 64 -3.93 -8.87 1.34
CA ARG A 64 -4.87 -8.76 0.22
C ARG A 64 -4.36 -9.55 -0.97
N VAL A 65 -5.24 -10.31 -1.59
CA VAL A 65 -4.98 -11.00 -2.86
C VAL A 65 -5.64 -10.24 -3.98
N MET A 66 -4.87 -9.92 -5.02
CA MET A 66 -5.32 -9.17 -6.18
C MET A 66 -5.13 -9.99 -7.45
N ARG A 67 -6.08 -9.87 -8.38
CA ARG A 67 -5.93 -10.33 -9.76
C ARG A 67 -5.33 -9.21 -10.59
N GLU A 68 -4.30 -9.51 -11.37
CA GLU A 68 -3.71 -8.63 -12.39
C GLU A 68 -4.61 -8.65 -13.63
N THR A 69 -5.58 -7.72 -13.71
CA THR A 69 -6.64 -7.77 -14.73
C THR A 69 -6.15 -7.26 -16.10
N TRP A 70 -5.41 -6.16 -16.12
CA TRP A 70 -4.74 -5.62 -17.31
C TRP A 70 -3.30 -5.28 -16.97
N ASN A 71 -2.38 -6.19 -17.29
CA ASN A 71 -0.95 -6.09 -16.97
C ASN A 71 -0.03 -6.19 -18.22
N GLY A 72 -0.61 -6.05 -19.41
CA GLY A 72 0.14 -6.09 -20.67
C GLY A 72 0.57 -7.51 -21.04
N ASP A 73 1.86 -7.67 -21.26
CA ASP A 73 2.51 -8.92 -21.67
C ASP A 73 3.19 -9.68 -20.53
N GLU A 74 2.94 -9.28 -19.26
CA GLU A 74 3.47 -10.02 -18.11
C GLU A 74 2.71 -11.33 -17.88
N ASP A 75 3.47 -12.34 -17.50
CA ASP A 75 2.92 -13.64 -17.12
C ASP A 75 2.48 -13.71 -15.64
N VAL A 76 2.48 -12.59 -14.94
CA VAL A 76 1.92 -12.45 -13.59
C VAL A 76 0.41 -12.41 -13.67
N THR A 77 -0.26 -13.27 -12.91
CA THR A 77 -1.73 -13.31 -12.87
C THR A 77 -2.30 -12.76 -11.57
N HIS A 78 -1.54 -12.85 -10.47
CA HIS A 78 -1.98 -12.41 -9.15
C HIS A 78 -0.85 -11.77 -8.35
N SER A 79 -1.23 -10.85 -7.48
CA SER A 79 -0.36 -10.26 -6.46
C SER A 79 -0.93 -10.48 -5.07
N VAL A 80 -0.08 -10.86 -4.12
CA VAL A 80 -0.41 -10.89 -2.70
C VAL A 80 0.32 -9.75 -2.03
N ILE A 81 -0.43 -8.84 -1.42
CA ILE A 81 0.10 -7.66 -0.72
C ILE A 81 -0.10 -7.87 0.77
N TRP A 82 0.98 -7.81 1.53
CA TRP A 82 0.97 -7.94 2.98
C TRP A 82 1.51 -6.67 3.62
N ASN A 83 0.65 -5.93 4.32
CA ASN A 83 0.95 -4.63 4.90
C ASN A 83 1.39 -4.76 6.36
N PHE A 84 2.39 -3.96 6.76
CA PHE A 84 2.95 -3.94 8.12
C PHE A 84 3.04 -2.49 8.62
N ALA A 85 2.60 -2.27 9.86
CA ALA A 85 2.66 -0.96 10.49
C ALA A 85 4.11 -0.43 10.59
N ASP A 86 5.05 -1.33 10.91
CA ASP A 86 6.48 -1.05 11.07
C ASP A 86 7.34 -2.31 10.85
N ALA A 87 8.65 -2.16 10.92
CA ALA A 87 9.60 -3.26 10.77
C ALA A 87 9.47 -4.32 11.88
N LYS A 88 9.05 -3.92 13.10
CA LYS A 88 8.86 -4.83 14.22
C LYS A 88 7.68 -5.75 13.96
N SER A 89 6.52 -5.18 13.61
CA SER A 89 5.31 -5.94 13.27
C SER A 89 5.52 -6.86 12.07
N MET A 90 6.34 -6.44 11.10
CA MET A 90 6.76 -7.27 9.97
C MET A 90 7.52 -8.50 10.43
N MET A 91 8.56 -8.34 11.27
CA MET A 91 9.37 -9.46 11.76
C MET A 91 8.57 -10.40 12.68
N GLU A 92 7.69 -9.86 13.53
CA GLU A 92 6.79 -10.65 14.37
C GLU A 92 5.82 -11.48 13.50
N SER A 93 5.28 -10.89 12.43
CA SER A 93 4.37 -11.58 11.51
C SER A 93 5.09 -12.70 10.74
N PHE A 94 6.32 -12.48 10.26
CA PHE A 94 7.12 -13.54 9.62
C PHE A 94 7.50 -14.64 10.61
N GLY A 95 7.81 -14.29 11.87
CA GLY A 95 8.03 -15.27 12.93
C GLY A 95 6.77 -16.10 13.21
N ALA A 96 5.61 -15.48 13.31
CA ALA A 96 4.34 -16.17 13.55
C ALA A 96 3.96 -17.09 12.36
N ILE A 97 4.09 -16.62 11.11
CA ILE A 97 3.73 -17.41 9.94
C ILE A 97 4.64 -18.61 9.75
N SER A 98 5.91 -18.51 10.12
CA SER A 98 6.88 -19.63 10.03
C SER A 98 6.52 -20.82 10.93
N GLN A 99 5.76 -20.58 11.99
CA GLN A 99 5.27 -21.59 12.93
C GLN A 99 3.81 -21.98 12.70
N CYS A 100 3.15 -21.36 11.72
CA CYS A 100 1.75 -21.59 11.42
C CYS A 100 1.58 -22.81 10.51
N ARG A 101 1.00 -23.90 11.04
CA ARG A 101 0.73 -25.12 10.25
C ARG A 101 -0.22 -24.86 9.07
N ALA A 102 -1.21 -23.97 9.25
CA ALA A 102 -2.12 -23.62 8.17
C ALA A 102 -1.36 -22.93 7.03
N TRP A 103 -0.39 -22.07 7.33
CA TRP A 103 0.47 -21.48 6.30
C TRP A 103 1.33 -22.52 5.59
N ALA A 104 1.92 -23.46 6.32
CA ALA A 104 2.70 -24.54 5.69
C ALA A 104 1.86 -25.32 4.68
N ASN A 105 0.61 -25.67 5.03
CA ASN A 105 -0.32 -26.33 4.13
C ASN A 105 -0.69 -25.45 2.93
N THR A 106 -0.96 -24.15 3.17
CA THR A 106 -1.27 -23.18 2.11
C THR A 106 -0.09 -23.01 1.16
N SER A 107 1.12 -22.85 1.67
CA SER A 107 2.34 -22.72 0.88
C SER A 107 2.59 -23.96 0.02
N ALA A 108 2.38 -25.16 0.57
CA ALA A 108 2.47 -26.40 -0.21
C ALA A 108 1.41 -26.44 -1.33
N ALA A 109 0.16 -26.09 -1.03
CA ALA A 109 -0.91 -26.04 -2.03
C ALA A 109 -0.65 -24.98 -3.11
N LEU A 110 -0.08 -23.82 -2.76
CA LEU A 110 0.29 -22.79 -3.71
C LEU A 110 1.45 -23.23 -4.61
N SER A 111 2.47 -23.91 -4.05
CA SER A 111 3.63 -24.38 -4.84
C SER A 111 3.29 -25.43 -5.89
N GLU A 112 2.13 -26.12 -5.75
CA GLU A 112 1.61 -27.05 -6.76
C GLU A 112 0.79 -26.36 -7.85
N ARG A 113 0.33 -25.11 -7.65
CA ARG A 113 -0.67 -24.44 -8.49
C ARG A 113 -0.21 -23.12 -9.08
N ALA A 114 0.89 -22.57 -8.55
CA ALA A 114 1.35 -21.25 -8.96
C ALA A 114 2.87 -21.16 -8.95
N ASP A 115 3.40 -20.44 -9.91
CA ASP A 115 4.83 -20.07 -9.99
C ASP A 115 5.06 -18.73 -9.31
N MET A 116 6.01 -18.67 -8.39
CA MET A 116 6.49 -17.40 -7.84
C MET A 116 7.28 -16.63 -8.90
N LYS A 117 6.81 -15.43 -9.25
CA LYS A 117 7.46 -14.58 -10.27
C LYS A 117 8.34 -13.50 -9.66
N SER A 118 7.89 -12.86 -8.58
CA SER A 118 8.69 -11.87 -7.85
C SER A 118 8.30 -11.78 -6.38
N GLN A 119 9.26 -11.29 -5.58
CA GLN A 119 9.06 -10.92 -4.19
C GLN A 119 9.69 -9.56 -3.97
N GLN A 120 8.92 -8.61 -3.49
CA GLN A 120 9.37 -7.23 -3.32
C GLN A 120 9.03 -6.74 -1.92
N LEU A 121 9.96 -6.03 -1.30
CA LEU A 121 9.72 -5.27 -0.07
C LEU A 121 9.59 -3.80 -0.44
N MET A 122 8.47 -3.20 -0.06
CA MET A 122 8.15 -1.81 -0.30
C MET A 122 8.24 -1.01 0.99
N ARG A 123 8.71 0.23 0.88
CA ARG A 123 8.59 1.24 1.94
C ARG A 123 7.65 2.36 1.50
N THR A 124 6.70 2.71 2.36
CA THR A 124 5.76 3.79 2.09
C THR A 124 6.44 5.16 2.21
N LEU A 125 6.32 5.97 1.17
CA LEU A 125 6.83 7.36 1.12
C LEU A 125 5.69 8.37 1.30
N ALA A 126 4.51 8.03 0.80
CA ALA A 126 3.28 8.80 0.96
C ALA A 126 2.10 7.86 0.76
N ALA A 127 1.05 8.02 1.55
CA ALA A 127 -0.20 7.31 1.33
C ALA A 127 -1.35 8.03 2.05
N GLY A 128 -2.59 7.66 1.71
CA GLY A 128 -3.80 8.16 2.33
C GLY A 128 -5.03 7.48 1.73
N GLY A 129 -6.22 7.92 2.18
CA GLY A 129 -7.48 7.31 1.83
C GLY A 129 -7.77 6.01 2.57
N ASP A 130 -8.96 5.46 2.34
CA ASP A 130 -9.43 4.22 2.98
C ASP A 130 -9.46 3.11 1.93
N TYR A 131 -8.66 2.07 2.15
CA TYR A 131 -8.59 0.92 1.26
C TYR A 131 -9.69 -0.12 1.51
N THR A 132 -10.44 -0.03 2.61
CA THR A 132 -11.39 -1.07 3.03
C THR A 132 -12.58 -1.24 2.07
N GLN A 133 -12.87 -0.20 1.29
CA GLN A 133 -13.95 -0.20 0.30
C GLN A 133 -13.46 -0.37 -1.14
N ASP A 134 -12.15 -0.38 -1.33
CA ASP A 134 -11.58 -0.45 -2.67
C ASP A 134 -11.54 -1.87 -3.20
N THR A 135 -12.09 -2.09 -4.40
CA THR A 135 -12.03 -3.38 -5.10
C THR A 135 -11.29 -3.34 -6.44
N ALA A 136 -10.84 -2.15 -6.86
CA ALA A 136 -10.05 -1.96 -8.07
C ALA A 136 -8.90 -0.98 -7.84
N TYR A 137 -7.76 -1.21 -8.48
CA TYR A 137 -6.57 -0.38 -8.36
C TYR A 137 -5.90 -0.14 -9.70
N ALA A 138 -5.42 1.09 -9.93
CA ALA A 138 -4.42 1.38 -10.93
C ALA A 138 -3.04 1.46 -10.24
N ILE A 139 -2.04 0.80 -10.84
CA ILE A 139 -0.68 0.72 -10.31
C ILE A 139 0.29 1.19 -11.40
N TRP A 140 1.18 2.11 -11.05
CA TRP A 140 2.23 2.61 -11.93
C TRP A 140 3.59 2.18 -11.39
N GLN A 141 4.31 1.39 -12.18
CA GLN A 141 5.68 0.97 -11.91
C GLN A 141 6.63 1.92 -12.62
N MET A 142 7.59 2.49 -11.87
CA MET A 142 8.39 3.58 -12.41
C MET A 142 9.81 3.64 -11.86
N ALA A 143 10.69 4.29 -12.63
CA ALA A 143 11.98 4.77 -12.18
C ALA A 143 11.85 6.25 -11.78
N ILE A 144 12.40 6.63 -10.63
CA ILE A 144 12.46 8.01 -10.14
C ILE A 144 13.92 8.32 -9.82
N SER A 145 14.48 9.37 -10.46
CA SER A 145 15.85 9.79 -10.26
C SER A 145 16.05 10.84 -9.15
N ASP A 146 14.98 11.57 -8.80
CA ASP A 146 14.96 12.53 -7.67
C ASP A 146 13.72 12.24 -6.80
N GLU A 147 13.90 11.36 -5.81
CA GLU A 147 12.82 10.92 -4.91
C GLU A 147 12.23 12.10 -4.13
N ALA A 148 13.06 12.98 -3.58
CA ALA A 148 12.58 14.07 -2.72
C ALA A 148 11.68 15.04 -3.52
N ALA A 149 12.12 15.44 -4.71
CA ALA A 149 11.32 16.30 -5.59
C ALA A 149 10.03 15.63 -6.05
N TYR A 150 10.09 14.31 -6.35
CA TYR A 150 8.92 13.55 -6.76
C TYR A 150 7.89 13.42 -5.63
N VAL A 151 8.32 13.02 -4.42
CA VAL A 151 7.46 12.89 -3.23
C VAL A 151 6.74 14.20 -2.92
N ALA A 152 7.47 15.33 -2.95
CA ALA A 152 6.88 16.65 -2.70
C ALA A 152 5.80 17.00 -3.76
N ALA A 153 6.09 16.72 -5.05
CA ALA A 153 5.14 16.97 -6.13
C ALA A 153 3.93 16.03 -6.05
N TYR A 154 4.14 14.76 -5.71
CA TYR A 154 3.09 13.74 -5.58
C TYR A 154 2.13 14.05 -4.44
N LYS A 155 2.63 14.40 -3.24
CA LYS A 155 1.79 14.83 -2.11
C LYS A 155 0.91 16.01 -2.49
N LYS A 156 1.48 17.04 -3.13
CA LYS A 156 0.72 18.20 -3.59
C LYS A 156 -0.38 17.83 -4.60
N LEU A 157 -0.11 16.87 -5.50
CA LEU A 157 -1.11 16.34 -6.43
C LEU A 157 -2.23 15.66 -5.66
N MET A 158 -1.89 14.74 -4.74
CA MET A 158 -2.88 13.94 -4.02
C MET A 158 -3.75 14.81 -3.12
N ASP A 159 -3.19 15.79 -2.42
CA ASP A 159 -3.94 16.78 -1.63
C ASP A 159 -4.98 17.51 -2.50
N ALA A 160 -4.60 17.92 -3.71
CA ALA A 160 -5.51 18.59 -4.62
C ALA A 160 -6.60 17.64 -5.17
N GLN A 161 -6.26 16.39 -5.50
CA GLN A 161 -7.20 15.42 -6.04
C GLN A 161 -8.21 14.95 -5.00
N VAL A 162 -7.77 14.67 -3.77
CA VAL A 162 -8.64 14.32 -2.64
C VAL A 162 -9.60 15.48 -2.34
N LYS A 163 -9.06 16.72 -2.24
CA LYS A 163 -9.88 17.91 -2.00
C LYS A 163 -10.98 18.14 -3.06
N ASN A 164 -10.70 17.76 -4.30
CA ASN A 164 -11.62 17.93 -5.43
C ASN A 164 -12.51 16.70 -5.68
N GLY A 165 -12.46 15.67 -4.82
CA GLY A 165 -13.21 14.42 -4.96
C GLY A 165 -12.82 13.58 -6.19
N GLN A 166 -11.61 13.78 -6.72
CA GLN A 166 -11.09 13.00 -7.86
C GLN A 166 -10.43 11.70 -7.45
N VAL A 167 -10.05 11.57 -6.17
CA VAL A 167 -9.57 10.34 -5.54
C VAL A 167 -10.35 10.16 -4.25
N ASN A 168 -11.13 9.08 -4.18
CA ASN A 168 -12.01 8.75 -3.07
C ASN A 168 -11.57 7.46 -2.35
N GLY A 169 -10.70 6.65 -2.97
CA GLY A 169 -10.12 5.43 -2.40
C GLY A 169 -8.71 5.66 -1.86
N ALA A 170 -8.07 4.57 -1.51
CA ALA A 170 -6.68 4.57 -1.08
C ALA A 170 -5.74 4.99 -2.21
N TRP A 171 -4.69 5.67 -1.84
CA TRP A 171 -3.61 6.05 -2.74
C TRP A 171 -2.27 5.94 -2.03
N GLY A 172 -1.20 5.70 -2.79
CA GLY A 172 0.12 5.65 -2.20
C GLY A 172 1.24 5.73 -3.21
N LEU A 173 2.42 5.99 -2.66
CA LEU A 173 3.71 5.93 -3.32
C LEU A 173 4.64 5.08 -2.46
N TRP A 174 5.14 4.02 -3.03
CA TRP A 174 6.10 3.12 -2.42
C TRP A 174 7.46 3.21 -3.11
N ARG A 175 8.53 3.10 -2.31
CA ARG A 175 9.87 2.82 -2.80
C ARG A 175 10.14 1.33 -2.71
N VAL A 176 10.71 0.73 -3.75
CA VAL A 176 11.21 -0.64 -3.69
C VAL A 176 12.47 -0.68 -2.80
N GLN A 177 12.35 -1.34 -1.65
CA GLN A 177 13.42 -1.46 -0.67
C GLN A 177 14.30 -2.69 -0.94
N GLY A 178 13.71 -3.73 -1.54
CA GLY A 178 14.38 -4.98 -1.92
C GLY A 178 13.56 -5.75 -2.95
N GLY A 179 14.21 -6.62 -3.72
CA GLY A 179 13.57 -7.43 -4.75
C GLY A 179 13.23 -6.67 -6.04
N ALA A 180 13.87 -5.51 -6.28
CA ALA A 180 13.63 -4.71 -7.48
C ALA A 180 14.10 -5.43 -8.74
N ASN A 181 13.33 -5.27 -9.84
CA ASN A 181 13.91 -5.35 -11.18
C ASN A 181 14.77 -4.11 -11.41
N ALA A 182 15.85 -4.21 -12.21
CA ALA A 182 16.88 -3.19 -12.35
C ALA A 182 16.35 -1.76 -12.63
N ASP A 183 15.19 -1.65 -13.27
CA ASP A 183 14.65 -0.37 -13.75
C ASP A 183 13.46 0.16 -12.94
N ILE A 184 12.89 -0.63 -12.01
CA ILE A 184 11.72 -0.22 -11.22
C ILE A 184 12.18 0.10 -9.81
N THR A 185 12.12 1.38 -9.44
CA THR A 185 12.51 1.87 -8.11
C THR A 185 11.31 2.23 -7.24
N HIS A 186 10.16 2.52 -7.85
CA HIS A 186 8.97 3.00 -7.15
C HIS A 186 7.68 2.45 -7.77
N LEU A 187 6.66 2.32 -6.93
CA LEU A 187 5.29 2.06 -7.34
C LEU A 187 4.38 3.16 -6.79
N ALA A 188 3.51 3.71 -7.63
CA ALA A 188 2.36 4.49 -7.17
C ALA A 188 1.08 3.70 -7.42
N PHE A 189 0.07 3.90 -6.57
CA PHE A 189 -1.23 3.28 -6.76
C PHE A 189 -2.36 4.23 -6.41
N ALA A 190 -3.52 3.99 -7.00
CA ALA A 190 -4.78 4.62 -6.63
C ALA A 190 -5.90 3.56 -6.69
N GLY A 191 -6.67 3.49 -5.62
CA GLY A 191 -7.80 2.59 -5.46
C GLY A 191 -9.13 3.27 -5.74
N ALA A 192 -10.13 2.46 -6.01
CA ALA A 192 -11.52 2.88 -6.17
C ALA A 192 -12.46 1.76 -5.70
N ALA A 193 -13.68 2.13 -5.34
CA ALA A 193 -14.70 1.20 -4.87
C ALA A 193 -15.02 0.09 -5.88
N ASN A 194 -14.81 0.31 -7.18
CA ASN A 194 -14.99 -0.67 -8.24
C ASN A 194 -14.29 -0.22 -9.52
N MET A 195 -14.25 -1.10 -10.51
CA MET A 195 -13.63 -0.87 -11.81
C MET A 195 -14.28 0.30 -12.57
N GLU A 196 -15.59 0.45 -12.50
CA GLU A 196 -16.31 1.56 -13.15
C GLU A 196 -15.85 2.90 -12.58
N ALA A 197 -15.80 3.03 -11.25
CA ALA A 197 -15.31 4.23 -10.57
C ALA A 197 -13.85 4.53 -10.89
N LEU A 198 -13.00 3.48 -10.98
CA LEU A 198 -11.60 3.63 -11.35
C LEU A 198 -11.42 4.19 -12.76
N LEU A 199 -12.23 3.71 -13.73
CA LEU A 199 -12.17 4.08 -15.14
C LEU A 199 -12.96 5.35 -15.47
N ALA A 200 -13.89 5.79 -14.61
CA ALA A 200 -14.71 6.99 -14.79
C ALA A 200 -13.92 8.30 -14.69
N ASN A 201 -12.64 8.24 -14.33
CA ASN A 201 -11.77 9.42 -14.28
C ASN A 201 -11.69 10.07 -15.66
N GLY A 202 -12.37 11.23 -15.78
CA GLY A 202 -12.48 12.01 -17.01
C GLY A 202 -11.16 12.68 -17.43
N SER A 203 -11.25 13.84 -18.09
CA SER A 203 -10.08 14.60 -18.55
C SER A 203 -9.11 14.92 -17.39
N PRO A 204 -7.80 14.88 -17.63
CA PRO A 204 -6.79 15.17 -16.61
C PRO A 204 -7.02 16.54 -15.95
N SER A 205 -7.03 16.59 -14.63
CA SER A 205 -7.17 17.83 -13.88
C SER A 205 -6.00 18.78 -14.12
N LYS A 206 -6.22 20.08 -13.88
CA LYS A 206 -5.14 21.07 -13.93
C LYS A 206 -3.97 20.70 -12.99
N ALA A 207 -4.29 20.15 -11.80
CA ALA A 207 -3.30 19.69 -10.84
C ALA A 207 -2.47 18.53 -11.40
N PHE A 208 -3.12 17.57 -12.07
CA PHE A 208 -2.43 16.43 -12.70
C PHE A 208 -1.52 16.87 -13.85
N ILE A 209 -1.99 17.80 -14.70
CA ILE A 209 -1.17 18.35 -15.80
C ILE A 209 0.06 19.09 -15.24
N ALA A 210 -0.12 19.88 -14.17
CA ALA A 210 1.00 20.58 -13.52
C ALA A 210 2.00 19.59 -12.90
N PHE A 211 1.51 18.52 -12.26
CA PHE A 211 2.34 17.45 -11.72
C PHE A 211 3.14 16.76 -12.84
N GLN A 212 2.50 16.35 -13.94
CA GLN A 212 3.19 15.71 -15.05
C GLN A 212 4.35 16.56 -15.58
N LYS A 213 4.12 17.87 -15.76
CA LYS A 213 5.17 18.81 -16.20
C LYS A 213 6.32 18.89 -15.17
N LYS A 214 5.99 18.90 -13.88
CA LYS A 214 6.98 19.00 -12.79
C LYS A 214 7.90 17.79 -12.72
N VAL A 215 7.38 16.58 -12.98
CA VAL A 215 8.12 15.32 -12.82
C VAL A 215 8.64 14.72 -14.15
N ALA A 216 8.40 15.37 -15.29
CA ALA A 216 8.73 14.84 -16.61
C ALA A 216 10.22 14.48 -16.77
N GLY A 217 11.13 15.23 -16.12
CA GLY A 217 12.58 14.99 -16.23
C GLY A 217 13.14 14.03 -15.15
N ILE A 218 12.33 13.60 -14.19
CA ILE A 218 12.79 12.80 -13.05
C ILE A 218 12.02 11.47 -12.89
N ARG A 219 11.06 11.19 -13.79
CA ARG A 219 10.25 9.96 -13.75
C ARG A 219 10.18 9.31 -15.13
N THR A 220 10.37 8.00 -15.17
CA THR A 220 10.02 7.14 -16.30
C THR A 220 8.97 6.12 -15.82
N ILE A 221 7.80 6.07 -16.45
CA ILE A 221 6.81 5.01 -16.21
C ILE A 221 7.17 3.84 -17.12
N HIS A 222 7.45 2.70 -16.53
CA HIS A 222 7.75 1.45 -17.23
C HIS A 222 6.48 0.69 -17.55
N ARG A 223 5.52 0.72 -16.61
CA ARG A 223 4.29 -0.07 -16.70
C ARG A 223 3.14 0.57 -15.95
N THR A 224 1.94 0.32 -16.45
CA THR A 224 0.69 0.62 -15.76
C THR A 224 -0.17 -0.64 -15.76
N ASN A 225 -0.52 -1.11 -14.57
CA ASN A 225 -1.39 -2.26 -14.37
C ASN A 225 -2.72 -1.82 -13.80
N ILE A 226 -3.78 -2.57 -14.09
CA ILE A 226 -5.07 -2.43 -13.41
C ILE A 226 -5.42 -3.77 -12.77
N ASN A 227 -5.66 -3.73 -11.48
CA ASN A 227 -5.86 -4.90 -10.64
C ASN A 227 -7.24 -4.89 -10.00
N SER A 228 -7.80 -6.06 -9.78
CA SER A 228 -9.04 -6.26 -9.02
C SER A 228 -8.74 -6.99 -7.72
N VAL A 229 -9.39 -6.59 -6.63
CA VAL A 229 -9.31 -7.33 -5.36
C VAL A 229 -10.05 -8.64 -5.50
N LEU A 230 -9.38 -9.74 -5.18
CA LEU A 230 -9.93 -11.08 -5.15
C LEU A 230 -10.37 -11.48 -3.74
N ALA A 231 -9.54 -11.17 -2.74
CA ALA A 231 -9.82 -11.45 -1.34
C ALA A 231 -9.04 -10.52 -0.40
N ASP A 232 -9.67 -10.17 0.72
CA ASP A 232 -9.01 -9.66 1.93
C ASP A 232 -8.92 -10.80 2.95
N LEU A 233 -7.72 -10.97 3.55
CA LEU A 233 -7.39 -12.09 4.43
C LEU A 233 -7.07 -11.62 5.85
#